data_e45d9c41e03043c0622bab4354e0b896
#
_entry.id   e45d9c41e03043c0622bab4354e0b896
#
_cell.length_a   1.000
_cell.length_b   1.000
_cell.length_c   1.000
_cell.angle_alpha   90.00
_cell.angle_beta   90.00
_cell.angle_gamma   90.00
#
_symmetry.space_group_name_H-M   'P 1'
#
loop_
_entity.id
_entity.type
_entity.pdbx_description
1 polymer ?
#
loop_
_entity_poly.entity_id
_entity_poly.type
_entity_poly.pdbx_seq_one_letter_code
_entity_poly.pdbx_strand_id
1 'polypeptide(L)'
;MTSASQPARYRFEYPDEAGYPDGTGTLTEDQETLIDQILDTEERPDFDFNLVNDEENGIYEAFVGDTEIGGITYRLTGDRIVLLAASVYPAFRHQGVATEMTRQVLDDVRAQGRTTTIICPIVRTFIDNHPQYEDLVDMEHPGVRNAARR
;
A
#
# COMPACT_ATOMS: atom_id res chain seq x y z
N MET A 1 -31.07 -1.46 -8.99
CA MET A 1 -30.51 -1.28 -9.27
C MET A 1 -29.57 -1.51 -9.28
N THR A 2 -29.28 -1.65 -9.38
CA THR A 2 -28.43 -1.75 -9.32
C THR A 2 -27.47 -1.26 -9.78
N SER A 3 -27.25 -0.68 -9.58
CA SER A 3 -26.17 0.18 -9.82
C SER A 3 -24.93 -0.52 -9.80
N ALA A 4 -24.98 -1.64 -9.60
CA ALA A 4 -23.82 -2.49 -9.58
C ALA A 4 -23.04 -2.47 -10.86
N SER A 5 -23.55 -1.76 -11.85
CA SER A 5 -22.92 -1.74 -13.15
C SER A 5 -21.86 -0.68 -13.31
N GLN A 6 -21.54 0.08 -12.25
CA GLN A 6 -20.45 1.04 -12.39
C GLN A 6 -19.12 0.33 -12.56
N PRO A 7 -18.34 0.68 -13.56
CA PRO A 7 -17.02 0.06 -13.73
C PRO A 7 -16.10 0.46 -12.58
N ALA A 8 -15.20 -0.40 -12.22
CA ALA A 8 -14.21 -0.10 -11.22
C ALA A 8 -13.32 1.03 -11.75
N ARG A 9 -13.07 2.04 -10.91
CA ARG A 9 -12.22 3.17 -11.29
C ARG A 9 -10.76 2.75 -11.40
N TYR A 10 -10.39 1.71 -10.65
CA TYR A 10 -9.02 1.21 -10.62
C TYR A 10 -9.03 -0.28 -10.87
N ARG A 11 -8.09 -0.73 -11.67
CA ARG A 11 -7.94 -2.14 -11.99
C ARG A 11 -6.50 -2.54 -11.75
N PHE A 12 -6.34 -3.62 -10.99
CA PHE A 12 -5.00 -4.15 -10.71
C PHE A 12 -4.94 -5.61 -11.14
N GLU A 13 -3.80 -5.98 -11.71
CA GLU A 13 -3.51 -7.36 -12.04
C GLU A 13 -2.71 -7.97 -10.92
N TYR A 14 -3.21 -9.06 -10.36
CA TYR A 14 -2.56 -9.76 -9.26
C TYR A 14 -1.85 -11.00 -9.78
N PRO A 15 -0.64 -11.28 -9.28
CA PRO A 15 0.04 -12.51 -9.65
C PRO A 15 -0.64 -13.71 -8.97
N ASP A 16 -0.35 -14.92 -9.49
CA ASP A 16 -0.91 -16.14 -8.93
C ASP A 16 -0.63 -16.27 -7.45
N GLU A 17 0.53 -15.81 -7.01
CA GLU A 17 0.94 -15.90 -5.61
C GLU A 17 0.06 -15.06 -4.67
N ALA A 18 -0.77 -14.18 -5.22
CA ALA A 18 -1.70 -13.41 -4.41
C ALA A 18 -3.00 -14.16 -4.13
N GLY A 19 -3.19 -15.31 -4.75
CA GLY A 19 -4.35 -16.14 -4.50
C GLY A 19 -5.60 -15.79 -5.30
N TYR A 20 -5.47 -15.00 -6.35
CA TYR A 20 -6.60 -14.64 -7.21
C TYR A 20 -6.51 -15.44 -8.51
N PRO A 21 -7.37 -16.44 -8.70
CA PRO A 21 -7.25 -17.35 -9.84
C PRO A 21 -7.33 -16.70 -11.21
N ASP A 22 -8.02 -15.58 -11.29
CA ASP A 22 -8.19 -14.86 -12.55
C ASP A 22 -7.19 -13.74 -12.74
N GLY A 23 -6.25 -13.62 -11.81
CA GLY A 23 -5.25 -12.56 -11.89
C GLY A 23 -5.78 -11.17 -11.56
N THR A 24 -7.02 -11.06 -11.13
CA THR A 24 -7.61 -9.78 -10.72
C THR A 24 -8.23 -9.90 -9.35
N GLY A 25 -8.26 -8.81 -8.63
CA GLY A 25 -8.90 -8.76 -7.32
C GLY A 25 -9.92 -7.64 -7.29
N THR A 26 -10.84 -7.72 -6.35
CA THR A 26 -11.85 -6.69 -6.15
C THR A 26 -11.38 -5.71 -5.08
N LEU A 27 -11.36 -4.44 -5.41
CA LEU A 27 -11.01 -3.40 -4.45
C LEU A 27 -12.21 -3.10 -3.57
N THR A 28 -11.94 -2.92 -2.28
CA THR A 28 -12.97 -2.43 -1.36
C THR A 28 -13.10 -0.92 -1.50
N GLU A 29 -14.20 -0.36 -0.99
CA GLU A 29 -14.36 1.09 -0.95
C GLU A 29 -13.23 1.75 -0.19
N ASP A 30 -12.78 1.13 0.90
CA ASP A 30 -11.69 1.67 1.70
C ASP A 30 -10.41 1.74 0.89
N GLN A 31 -10.12 0.70 0.11
CA GLN A 31 -8.94 0.70 -0.74
C GLN A 31 -9.02 1.79 -1.80
N GLU A 32 -10.18 1.97 -2.43
CA GLU A 32 -10.34 3.01 -3.43
C GLU A 32 -10.20 4.39 -2.82
N THR A 33 -10.73 4.59 -1.62
CA THR A 33 -10.59 5.86 -0.92
C THR A 33 -9.12 6.18 -0.66
N LEU A 34 -8.34 5.20 -0.21
CA LEU A 34 -6.93 5.43 0.06
C LEU A 34 -6.13 5.68 -1.23
N ILE A 35 -6.49 5.01 -2.31
CA ILE A 35 -5.87 5.27 -3.61
C ILE A 35 -6.16 6.71 -4.05
N ASP A 36 -7.41 7.15 -3.92
CA ASP A 36 -7.77 8.52 -4.24
C ASP A 36 -6.93 9.53 -3.44
N GLN A 37 -6.74 9.27 -2.16
CA GLN A 37 -5.96 10.17 -1.32
C GLN A 37 -4.51 10.26 -1.77
N ILE A 38 -3.93 9.13 -2.15
CA ILE A 38 -2.55 9.11 -2.64
C ILE A 38 -2.42 9.89 -3.94
N LEU A 39 -3.42 9.77 -4.83
CA LEU A 39 -3.39 10.46 -6.11
C LEU A 39 -3.67 11.94 -5.98
N ASP A 40 -4.45 12.35 -4.98
CA ASP A 40 -4.92 13.71 -4.87
C ASP A 40 -3.99 14.64 -4.09
N THR A 41 -3.14 14.11 -3.23
CA THR A 41 -2.36 14.98 -2.38
C THR A 41 -0.97 14.45 -2.09
N GLU A 42 0.00 15.39 -2.07
CA GLU A 42 1.35 15.14 -1.59
C GLU A 42 1.55 15.71 -0.19
N GLU A 43 0.51 16.27 0.39
CA GLU A 43 0.63 16.92 1.68
C GLU A 43 0.91 15.92 2.79
N ARG A 44 1.70 16.36 3.76
CA ARG A 44 1.94 15.58 4.95
C ARG A 44 0.85 15.88 5.97
N PRO A 45 0.57 14.93 6.88
CA PRO A 45 -0.34 15.22 7.97
C PRO A 45 0.13 16.42 8.79
N ASP A 46 -0.80 17.14 9.40
CA ASP A 46 -0.49 18.26 10.30
C ASP A 46 0.11 17.82 11.62
N PHE A 47 0.22 16.53 11.83
CA PHE A 47 0.76 15.95 13.06
C PHE A 47 1.80 14.92 12.69
N ASP A 48 2.72 14.69 13.62
CA ASP A 48 3.70 13.61 13.46
C ASP A 48 3.12 12.32 14.00
N PHE A 49 3.51 11.21 13.40
CA PHE A 49 3.14 9.92 13.93
C PHE A 49 4.36 9.00 13.94
N ASN A 50 4.31 8.00 14.80
CA ASN A 50 5.38 7.02 14.92
C ASN A 50 5.03 5.78 14.14
N LEU A 51 6.01 5.24 13.43
CA LEU A 51 5.86 3.97 12.73
C LEU A 51 6.62 2.92 13.51
N VAL A 52 5.94 1.84 13.87
CA VAL A 52 6.54 0.72 14.61
C VAL A 52 6.51 -0.50 13.71
N ASN A 53 7.66 -1.13 13.53
CA ASN A 53 7.75 -2.37 12.76
C ASN A 53 7.61 -3.55 13.72
N ASP A 54 6.44 -4.14 13.75
CA ASP A 54 6.16 -5.33 14.57
C ASP A 54 6.46 -6.56 13.73
N GLU A 55 7.71 -7.00 13.76
CA GLU A 55 8.14 -8.12 12.93
C GLU A 55 7.49 -9.43 13.33
N GLU A 56 7.17 -9.59 14.59
CA GLU A 56 6.54 -10.81 15.06
C GLU A 56 5.18 -11.03 14.42
N ASN A 57 4.42 -9.96 14.26
CA ASN A 57 3.09 -10.02 13.68
C ASN A 57 3.04 -9.61 12.20
N GLY A 58 4.16 -9.21 11.63
CA GLY A 58 4.23 -8.86 10.22
C GLY A 58 3.43 -7.62 9.87
N ILE A 59 3.61 -6.57 10.65
CA ILE A 59 2.88 -5.34 10.40
C ILE A 59 3.70 -4.12 10.81
N TYR A 60 3.68 -3.09 9.95
CA TYR A 60 4.09 -1.75 10.34
C TYR A 60 2.86 -1.04 10.86
N GLU A 61 2.93 -0.55 12.09
CA GLU A 61 1.80 0.14 12.72
C GLU A 61 2.14 1.60 12.91
N ALA A 62 1.18 2.48 12.60
CA ALA A 62 1.35 3.91 12.78
C ALA A 62 0.55 4.37 13.99
N PHE A 63 1.18 5.18 14.84
CA PHE A 63 0.59 5.65 16.09
C PHE A 63 0.76 7.15 16.26
N VAL A 64 -0.30 7.81 16.73
CA VAL A 64 -0.21 9.16 17.29
C VAL A 64 -0.36 9.00 18.79
N GLY A 65 0.73 9.19 19.54
CA GLY A 65 0.75 8.82 20.94
C GLY A 65 0.47 7.33 21.10
N ASP A 66 -0.56 6.98 21.83
CA ASP A 66 -0.96 5.59 22.05
C ASP A 66 -2.08 5.15 21.10
N THR A 67 -2.51 6.03 20.20
CA THR A 67 -3.62 5.72 19.30
C THR A 67 -3.10 5.20 17.99
N GLU A 68 -3.50 3.98 17.63
CA GLU A 68 -3.16 3.41 16.33
C GLU A 68 -4.01 4.09 15.26
N ILE A 69 -3.38 4.56 14.19
CA ILE A 69 -4.07 5.28 13.12
C ILE A 69 -4.06 4.55 11.79
N GLY A 70 -3.23 3.54 11.65
CA GLY A 70 -3.16 2.75 10.41
C GLY A 70 -2.03 1.77 10.44
N GLY A 71 -1.83 1.06 9.33
CA GLY A 71 -0.74 0.10 9.23
C GLY A 71 -0.63 -0.51 7.86
N ILE A 72 0.48 -1.21 7.65
CA ILE A 72 0.72 -1.99 6.44
C ILE A 72 1.19 -3.37 6.86
N THR A 73 0.43 -4.39 6.47
CA THR A 73 0.80 -5.78 6.79
C THR A 73 1.76 -6.31 5.73
N TYR A 74 2.61 -7.24 6.15
CA TYR A 74 3.61 -7.79 5.25
C TYR A 74 4.00 -9.21 5.63
N ARG A 75 4.74 -9.86 4.74
CA ARG A 75 5.33 -11.16 4.95
C ARG A 75 6.77 -11.12 4.45
N LEU A 76 7.68 -11.77 5.16
CA LEU A 76 9.06 -11.87 4.74
C LEU A 76 9.29 -13.16 3.96
N THR A 77 10.03 -13.08 2.87
CA THR A 77 10.42 -14.22 2.06
C THR A 77 11.89 -14.02 1.67
N GLY A 78 12.79 -14.60 2.44
CA GLY A 78 14.21 -14.36 2.24
C GLY A 78 14.54 -12.90 2.48
N ASP A 79 15.21 -12.28 1.51
CA ASP A 79 15.55 -10.84 1.59
C ASP A 79 14.45 -9.94 1.05
N ARG A 80 13.33 -10.52 0.67
CA ARG A 80 12.23 -9.80 0.05
C ARG A 80 11.08 -9.64 1.03
N ILE A 81 10.51 -8.44 1.07
CA ILE A 81 9.33 -8.18 1.89
C ILE A 81 8.12 -8.08 0.95
N VAL A 82 7.06 -8.81 1.28
CA VAL A 82 5.83 -8.80 0.50
C VAL A 82 4.85 -7.91 1.22
N LEU A 83 4.54 -6.74 0.63
CA LEU A 83 3.62 -5.78 1.23
C LEU A 83 2.20 -6.14 0.83
N LEU A 84 1.38 -6.51 1.80
CA LEU A 84 0.11 -7.18 1.57
C LEU A 84 -1.09 -6.25 1.55
N ALA A 85 -1.23 -5.40 2.55
CA ALA A 85 -2.41 -4.56 2.70
C ALA A 85 -2.09 -3.33 3.52
N ALA A 86 -2.72 -2.21 3.18
CA ALA A 86 -2.59 -0.97 3.93
C ALA A 86 -3.95 -0.53 4.42
N SER A 87 -3.98 0.08 5.60
CA SER A 87 -5.22 0.61 6.16
C SER A 87 -4.93 1.90 6.91
N VAL A 88 -5.92 2.79 6.93
CA VAL A 88 -5.92 4.00 7.75
C VAL A 88 -7.31 4.08 8.36
N TYR A 89 -7.38 4.27 9.68
CA TYR A 89 -8.67 4.33 10.35
C TYR A 89 -9.47 5.54 9.87
N PRO A 90 -10.80 5.41 9.76
CA PRO A 90 -11.62 6.46 9.15
C PRO A 90 -11.40 7.86 9.73
N ALA A 91 -11.18 7.97 11.03
CA ALA A 91 -10.98 9.25 11.67
C ALA A 91 -9.72 9.98 11.20
N PHE A 92 -8.80 9.25 10.57
CA PHE A 92 -7.50 9.82 10.15
C PHE A 92 -7.34 9.86 8.64
N ARG A 93 -8.41 9.58 7.89
CA ARG A 93 -8.37 9.64 6.42
C ARG A 93 -8.45 11.10 5.97
N HIS A 94 -8.07 11.31 4.71
CA HIS A 94 -8.08 12.64 4.06
C HIS A 94 -7.12 13.63 4.72
N GLN A 95 -6.06 13.13 5.37
CA GLN A 95 -5.10 13.96 6.06
C GLN A 95 -3.66 13.66 5.63
N GLY A 96 -3.48 12.86 4.58
CA GLY A 96 -2.14 12.55 4.06
C GLY A 96 -1.45 11.39 4.78
N VAL A 97 -2.15 10.69 5.68
CA VAL A 97 -1.54 9.60 6.46
C VAL A 97 -1.13 8.45 5.56
N ALA A 98 -1.97 8.05 4.61
CA ALA A 98 -1.65 6.90 3.74
C ALA A 98 -0.37 7.17 2.95
N THR A 99 -0.22 8.36 2.42
CA THR A 99 0.95 8.74 1.63
C THR A 99 2.21 8.75 2.50
N GLU A 100 2.14 9.41 3.65
CA GLU A 100 3.31 9.51 4.51
C GLU A 100 3.70 8.18 5.14
N MET A 101 2.70 7.38 5.53
CA MET A 101 2.94 6.04 6.09
C MET A 101 3.65 5.16 5.05
N THR A 102 3.16 5.16 3.83
CA THR A 102 3.75 4.36 2.77
C THR A 102 5.18 4.81 2.49
N ARG A 103 5.41 6.12 2.48
CA ARG A 103 6.75 6.67 2.29
C ARG A 103 7.71 6.16 3.38
N GLN A 104 7.27 6.23 4.63
CA GLN A 104 8.12 5.80 5.74
C GLN A 104 8.41 4.30 5.69
N VAL A 105 7.42 3.49 5.32
CA VAL A 105 7.62 2.03 5.21
C VAL A 105 8.63 1.74 4.11
N LEU A 106 8.49 2.37 2.95
CA LEU A 106 9.42 2.11 1.84
C LEU A 106 10.82 2.61 2.15
N ASP A 107 10.94 3.74 2.86
CA ASP A 107 12.25 4.21 3.29
C ASP A 107 12.90 3.22 4.26
N ASP A 108 12.12 2.62 5.13
CA ASP A 108 12.63 1.61 6.06
C ASP A 108 13.06 0.34 5.32
N VAL A 109 12.27 -0.09 4.33
CA VAL A 109 12.64 -1.24 3.49
C VAL A 109 13.97 -0.97 2.80
N ARG A 110 14.15 0.23 2.27
CA ARG A 110 15.41 0.61 1.62
C ARG A 110 16.56 0.58 2.63
N ALA A 111 16.34 1.08 3.83
CA ALA A 111 17.37 1.08 4.86
C ALA A 111 17.78 -0.33 5.27
N GLN A 112 16.87 -1.29 5.16
CA GLN A 112 17.17 -2.68 5.46
C GLN A 112 17.87 -3.41 4.32
N GLY A 113 17.98 -2.78 3.15
CA GLY A 113 18.60 -3.42 1.98
C GLY A 113 17.73 -4.51 1.36
N ARG A 114 16.42 -4.45 1.56
CA ARG A 114 15.50 -5.45 1.02
C ARG A 114 14.88 -4.99 -0.28
N THR A 115 14.45 -5.96 -1.08
CA THR A 115 13.53 -5.69 -2.18
C THR A 115 12.11 -6.02 -1.74
N THR A 116 11.13 -5.63 -2.55
CA THR A 116 9.74 -5.81 -2.18
C THR A 116 8.89 -6.34 -3.33
N THR A 117 7.91 -7.16 -2.98
CA THR A 117 6.82 -7.56 -3.86
C THR A 117 5.60 -6.82 -3.38
N ILE A 118 4.92 -6.13 -4.28
CA ILE A 118 3.79 -5.27 -3.92
C ILE A 118 2.49 -5.99 -4.23
N ILE A 119 1.80 -6.47 -3.21
CA ILE A 119 0.46 -7.06 -3.38
C ILE A 119 -0.61 -6.00 -3.11
N CYS A 120 -0.28 -5.01 -2.28
CA CYS A 120 -1.21 -3.96 -1.89
C CYS A 120 -1.38 -2.92 -3.00
N PRO A 121 -2.62 -2.72 -3.52
CA PRO A 121 -2.84 -1.72 -4.56
C PRO A 121 -2.54 -0.29 -4.13
N ILE A 122 -2.70 0.01 -2.85
CA ILE A 122 -2.43 1.35 -2.33
C ILE A 122 -0.93 1.65 -2.43
N VAL A 123 -0.10 0.70 -2.02
CA VAL A 123 1.36 0.87 -2.13
C VAL A 123 1.78 0.93 -3.59
N ARG A 124 1.16 0.12 -4.46
CA ARG A 124 1.48 0.16 -5.89
C ARG A 124 1.19 1.55 -6.47
N THR A 125 0.05 2.12 -6.10
CA THR A 125 -0.32 3.46 -6.56
C THR A 125 0.70 4.50 -6.09
N PHE A 126 1.13 4.39 -4.84
CA PHE A 126 2.14 5.31 -4.31
C PHE A 126 3.42 5.23 -5.15
N ILE A 127 3.90 4.01 -5.42
CA ILE A 127 5.15 3.83 -6.19
C ILE A 127 4.98 4.36 -7.62
N ASP A 128 3.82 4.13 -8.24
CA ASP A 128 3.55 4.64 -9.57
C ASP A 128 3.65 6.16 -9.63
N ASN A 129 3.25 6.83 -8.54
CA ASN A 129 3.33 8.29 -8.44
C ASN A 129 4.67 8.78 -7.92
N HIS A 130 5.52 7.88 -7.44
CA HIS A 130 6.82 8.23 -6.89
C HIS A 130 7.87 7.29 -7.47
N PRO A 131 8.25 7.49 -8.75
CA PRO A 131 9.14 6.55 -9.45
C PRO A 131 10.47 6.30 -8.77
N GLN A 132 10.89 7.19 -7.88
CA GLN A 132 12.14 7.00 -7.13
C GLN A 132 12.11 5.77 -6.23
N TYR A 133 10.93 5.17 -6.01
CA TYR A 133 10.82 3.95 -5.22
C TYR A 133 10.70 2.69 -6.09
N GLU A 134 10.64 2.84 -7.41
CA GLU A 134 10.47 1.69 -8.30
C GLU A 134 11.63 0.70 -8.20
N ASP A 135 12.83 1.19 -7.86
CA ASP A 135 14.00 0.34 -7.73
C ASP A 135 13.92 -0.64 -6.55
N LEU A 136 12.98 -0.41 -5.62
CA LEU A 136 12.76 -1.33 -4.51
C LEU A 136 11.95 -2.55 -4.94
N VAL A 137 11.21 -2.46 -6.04
CA VAL A 137 10.35 -3.55 -6.50
C VAL A 137 11.20 -4.66 -7.09
N ASP A 138 11.00 -5.89 -6.61
CA ASP A 138 11.74 -7.05 -7.11
C ASP A 138 11.39 -7.30 -8.57
N MET A 139 12.41 -7.43 -9.41
CA MET A 139 12.19 -7.54 -10.85
C MET A 139 11.55 -8.87 -11.26
N GLU A 140 11.80 -9.91 -10.49
CA GLU A 140 11.26 -11.23 -10.79
C GLU A 140 9.90 -11.46 -10.14
N HIS A 141 9.62 -10.72 -9.04
CA HIS A 141 8.37 -10.87 -8.29
C HIS A 141 7.81 -9.50 -7.97
N PRO A 142 7.41 -8.73 -8.99
CA PRO A 142 6.99 -7.34 -8.73
C PRO A 142 5.66 -7.21 -8.01
N GLY A 143 4.76 -8.18 -8.15
CA GLY A 143 3.44 -8.13 -7.52
C GLY A 143 2.39 -7.53 -8.44
N VAL A 144 1.44 -6.79 -7.85
CA VAL A 144 0.32 -6.25 -8.61
C VAL A 144 0.78 -5.12 -9.54
N ARG A 145 0.04 -4.94 -10.60
CA ARG A 145 0.25 -3.85 -11.56
C ARG A 145 -1.06 -3.14 -11.78
N ASN A 146 -0.97 -1.84 -12.03
CA ASN A 146 -2.15 -1.06 -12.37
C ASN A 146 -2.47 -1.29 -13.85
N ALA A 147 -3.53 -2.05 -14.11
CA ALA A 147 -3.91 -2.44 -15.48
C ALA A 147 -4.45 -1.26 -16.30
N ALA A 148 -4.86 -0.17 -15.63
CA ALA A 148 -5.37 1.01 -16.32
C ALA A 148 -4.27 1.93 -16.83
N ARG A 149 -3.03 1.71 -16.40
CA ARG A 149 -1.89 2.54 -16.79
C ARG A 149 -1.04 1.79 -17.79
N ARG A 150 -1.24 2.12 -19.01
CA ARG A 150 -0.53 1.48 -20.10
C ARG A 150 0.22 2.49 -20.94
#